data_642590b1f40782cb8365e7fc3dd4a516
#
_entry.id   642590b1f40782cb8365e7fc3dd4a516
#
_cell.length_a   1.000
_cell.length_b   1.000
_cell.length_c   1.000
_cell.angle_alpha   90.00
_cell.angle_beta   90.00
_cell.angle_gamma   90.00
#
_symmetry.space_group_name_H-M   'P 1'
#
loop_
_entity.id
_entity.type
_entity.pdbx_description
1 polymer ?
#
loop_
_entity_poly.entity_id
_entity_poly.type
_entity_poly.pdbx_seq_one_letter_code
_entity_poly.pdbx_strand_id
1 'polypeptide(L)'
;MKTRTSRALGMSAAIVALAVSVPMAINAQAEPTTTTPVAAPVPDPQGNCDPVKAELATSGKTWTTLDKLPVGQVLAAIPSLSTFTSAINGGLNPAVNIVPVLENGPYVVFAPTNDAFAKLDPAQLETLKTDPDALTKLDYYHAFLGLLGPGDVAGQRPTQQGAEIKVTGKDGDIKVNDDVKVICGGIQASNARIYIVDTVLNPDTPPEPLTPVTSFSNTGKPLTPSSSTTATTTTEAPAAEAPAAG
;
A
#
# COMPACT_ATOMS: atom_id res chain seq x y z
N MET A 1 -8.14 -62.36 27.79
CA MET A 1 -7.39 -63.61 27.90
C MET A 1 -5.93 -63.36 27.57
N LYS A 2 -5.09 -63.74 28.54
CA LYS A 2 -3.66 -64.07 28.49
C LYS A 2 -2.63 -62.95 28.31
N THR A 3 -2.15 -62.53 29.44
CA THR A 3 -0.82 -62.08 29.83
C THR A 3 0.34 -62.91 29.26
N ARG A 4 1.43 -62.25 28.91
CA ARG A 4 2.77 -62.88 29.08
C ARG A 4 3.85 -61.83 29.44
N THR A 5 4.25 -61.90 30.66
CA THR A 5 5.43 -61.38 31.30
C THR A 5 6.63 -62.20 30.83
N SER A 6 7.80 -61.56 30.58
CA SER A 6 9.09 -62.23 30.63
C SER A 6 10.12 -61.31 31.24
N ARG A 7 10.56 -61.69 32.40
CA ARG A 7 11.76 -61.24 33.12
C ARG A 7 12.98 -62.02 32.58
N ALA A 8 14.12 -61.37 32.40
CA ALA A 8 15.39 -62.06 32.44
C ALA A 8 16.44 -61.17 33.16
N LEU A 9 16.98 -61.81 34.20
CA LEU A 9 18.08 -61.35 35.05
C LEU A 9 19.46 -61.56 34.37
N GLY A 10 20.44 -60.76 34.84
CA GLY A 10 21.81 -61.23 35.06
C GLY A 10 22.82 -60.64 34.06
N MET A 11 23.86 -59.97 34.44
CA MET A 11 25.02 -60.35 35.25
C MET A 11 25.98 -59.17 35.41
N SER A 12 26.47 -59.00 36.60
CA SER A 12 27.53 -58.11 37.01
C SER A 12 28.92 -58.56 36.40
N ALA A 13 29.69 -57.59 35.90
CA ALA A 13 31.14 -57.74 35.79
C ALA A 13 31.83 -56.43 36.23
N ALA A 14 32.45 -56.48 37.35
CA ALA A 14 33.32 -55.44 37.87
C ALA A 14 34.65 -55.48 37.10
N ILE A 15 35.06 -54.35 36.56
CA ILE A 15 36.44 -54.13 36.10
C ILE A 15 36.99 -52.89 36.79
N VAL A 16 37.95 -53.06 37.62
CA VAL A 16 38.83 -52.07 38.24
C VAL A 16 39.78 -51.56 37.15
N ALA A 17 39.80 -50.25 36.90
CA ALA A 17 40.87 -49.62 36.11
C ALA A 17 41.18 -48.23 36.63
N LEU A 18 42.35 -48.11 37.09
CA LEU A 18 43.27 -47.02 37.37
C LEU A 18 42.81 -45.58 36.95
N ALA A 19 42.87 -44.75 37.98
CA ALA A 19 42.78 -43.28 37.84
C ALA A 19 44.05 -42.75 37.16
N VAL A 20 43.86 -42.12 35.98
CA VAL A 20 44.76 -41.12 35.41
C VAL A 20 44.04 -39.81 35.42
N SER A 21 44.30 -38.95 36.36
CA SER A 21 43.81 -37.60 36.46
C SER A 21 44.51 -36.71 35.43
N VAL A 22 43.86 -36.49 34.30
CA VAL A 22 44.24 -35.43 33.39
C VAL A 22 43.23 -34.24 33.67
N PRO A 23 43.73 -33.06 34.00
CA PRO A 23 42.83 -31.91 34.10
C PRO A 23 42.42 -31.50 32.66
N MET A 24 41.27 -31.96 32.20
CA MET A 24 40.60 -31.37 31.03
C MET A 24 40.13 -29.99 31.43
N ALA A 25 40.76 -28.97 30.86
CA ALA A 25 40.18 -27.62 30.80
C ALA A 25 38.87 -27.73 30.04
N ILE A 26 37.75 -27.59 30.76
CA ILE A 26 36.43 -27.49 30.16
C ILE A 26 36.39 -26.12 29.50
N ASN A 27 36.66 -26.04 28.19
CA ASN A 27 36.23 -24.94 27.38
C ASN A 27 34.70 -24.99 27.44
N ALA A 28 34.11 -24.16 28.27
CA ALA A 28 32.70 -23.82 28.20
C ALA A 28 32.51 -23.08 26.89
N GLN A 29 32.24 -23.81 25.80
CA GLN A 29 31.64 -23.24 24.62
C GLN A 29 30.26 -22.77 25.06
N ALA A 30 30.15 -21.47 25.21
CA ALA A 30 28.84 -20.82 25.29
C ALA A 30 28.10 -21.24 24.01
N GLU A 31 27.06 -22.04 24.16
CA GLU A 31 26.11 -22.30 23.09
C GLU A 31 25.63 -20.92 22.60
N PRO A 32 25.66 -20.65 21.28
CA PRO A 32 25.04 -19.44 20.77
C PRO A 32 23.56 -19.53 21.13
N THR A 33 23.15 -18.76 22.13
CA THR A 33 21.72 -18.48 22.36
C THR A 33 21.21 -17.83 21.10
N THR A 34 20.57 -18.62 20.24
CA THR A 34 19.76 -18.14 19.13
C THR A 34 18.58 -17.37 19.75
N THR A 35 18.81 -16.11 20.09
CA THR A 35 17.72 -15.20 20.34
C THR A 35 16.96 -15.06 19.02
N THR A 36 15.86 -15.81 18.90
CA THR A 36 14.87 -15.58 17.85
C THR A 36 14.54 -14.08 17.90
N PRO A 37 14.74 -13.32 16.81
CA PRO A 37 14.39 -11.92 16.82
C PRO A 37 12.91 -11.82 17.20
N VAL A 38 12.61 -11.24 18.34
CA VAL A 38 11.23 -10.84 18.67
C VAL A 38 10.84 -9.84 17.60
N ALA A 39 9.89 -10.24 16.74
CA ALA A 39 9.37 -9.35 15.72
C ALA A 39 8.94 -8.04 16.42
N ALA A 40 9.44 -6.92 15.91
CA ALA A 40 9.06 -5.62 16.45
C ALA A 40 7.52 -5.51 16.42
N PRO A 41 6.91 -4.96 17.48
CA PRO A 41 5.47 -4.79 17.51
C PRO A 41 5.03 -3.96 16.32
N VAL A 42 3.97 -4.42 15.63
CA VAL A 42 3.38 -3.69 14.51
C VAL A 42 2.89 -2.33 15.04
N PRO A 43 3.38 -1.20 14.50
CA PRO A 43 2.92 0.11 14.95
C PRO A 43 1.43 0.27 14.67
N ASP A 44 0.72 0.87 15.60
CA ASP A 44 -0.70 1.19 15.42
C ASP A 44 -0.88 2.18 14.27
N PRO A 45 -1.94 2.04 13.48
CA PRO A 45 -2.32 3.02 12.47
C PRO A 45 -2.53 4.41 13.06
N GLN A 46 -2.25 5.44 12.27
CA GLN A 46 -2.29 6.85 12.69
C GLN A 46 -3.50 7.59 12.10
N GLY A 47 -3.96 8.62 12.79
CA GLY A 47 -5.15 9.39 12.42
C GLY A 47 -6.40 8.96 13.18
N ASN A 48 -7.58 9.27 12.65
CA ASN A 48 -8.85 8.86 13.25
C ASN A 48 -9.21 7.41 12.86
N CYS A 49 -8.56 6.45 13.49
CA CYS A 49 -8.74 5.02 13.23
C CYS A 49 -9.83 4.35 14.07
N ASP A 50 -10.45 5.07 15.02
CA ASP A 50 -11.44 4.49 15.93
C ASP A 50 -12.66 3.87 15.23
N PRO A 51 -13.25 4.48 14.18
CA PRO A 51 -14.34 3.85 13.44
C PRO A 51 -13.94 2.50 12.83
N VAL A 52 -12.77 2.44 12.20
CA VAL A 52 -12.26 1.21 11.59
C VAL A 52 -11.94 0.15 12.64
N LYS A 53 -11.40 0.56 13.78
CA LYS A 53 -11.15 -0.33 14.92
C LYS A 53 -12.45 -0.94 15.46
N ALA A 54 -13.53 -0.14 15.53
CA ALA A 54 -14.85 -0.62 15.92
C ALA A 54 -15.42 -1.63 14.92
N GLU A 55 -15.29 -1.36 13.61
CA GLU A 55 -15.70 -2.31 12.55
C GLU A 55 -14.95 -3.64 12.66
N LEU A 56 -13.64 -3.61 12.85
CA LEU A 56 -12.82 -4.81 13.02
C LEU A 56 -13.22 -5.60 14.28
N ALA A 57 -13.50 -4.92 15.38
CA ALA A 57 -13.92 -5.56 16.62
C ALA A 57 -15.20 -6.37 16.47
N THR A 58 -16.16 -5.93 15.65
CA THR A 58 -17.40 -6.67 15.36
C THR A 58 -17.14 -8.01 14.66
N SER A 59 -16.05 -8.12 13.93
CA SER A 59 -15.62 -9.35 13.24
C SER A 59 -14.53 -10.12 14.00
N GLY A 60 -14.21 -9.72 15.24
CA GLY A 60 -13.19 -10.35 16.07
C GLY A 60 -11.76 -10.15 15.55
N LYS A 61 -11.53 -9.13 14.72
CA LYS A 61 -10.23 -8.81 14.14
C LYS A 61 -9.57 -7.64 14.87
N THR A 62 -8.25 -7.60 14.81
CA THR A 62 -7.40 -6.54 15.37
C THR A 62 -6.31 -6.17 14.37
N TRP A 63 -5.61 -5.07 14.59
CA TRP A 63 -4.47 -4.69 13.75
C TRP A 63 -3.43 -5.82 13.62
N THR A 64 -3.14 -6.52 14.72
CA THR A 64 -2.19 -7.64 14.75
C THR A 64 -2.67 -8.91 14.05
N THR A 65 -3.98 -9.02 13.74
CA THR A 65 -4.49 -10.10 12.90
C THR A 65 -4.45 -9.74 11.41
N LEU A 66 -4.57 -8.44 11.09
CA LEU A 66 -4.53 -7.95 9.71
C LEU A 66 -3.12 -7.99 9.11
N ASP A 67 -2.08 -7.78 9.91
CA ASP A 67 -0.68 -7.76 9.46
C ASP A 67 -0.23 -9.06 8.76
N LYS A 68 -0.93 -10.16 9.03
CA LYS A 68 -0.68 -11.49 8.47
C LYS A 68 -1.49 -11.79 7.21
N LEU A 69 -2.47 -10.96 6.91
CA LEU A 69 -3.36 -11.13 5.76
C LEU A 69 -2.84 -10.37 4.55
N PRO A 70 -3.00 -10.90 3.33
CA PRO A 70 -2.72 -10.15 2.11
C PRO A 70 -3.69 -8.96 1.97
N VAL A 71 -3.27 -7.96 1.20
CA VAL A 71 -3.98 -6.68 1.08
C VAL A 71 -5.46 -6.83 0.72
N GLY A 72 -5.80 -7.73 -0.21
CA GLY A 72 -7.17 -7.99 -0.62
C GLY A 72 -8.05 -8.45 0.54
N GLN A 73 -7.53 -9.31 1.42
CA GLN A 73 -8.25 -9.79 2.60
C GLN A 73 -8.37 -8.72 3.70
N VAL A 74 -7.36 -7.86 3.84
CA VAL A 74 -7.43 -6.73 4.78
C VAL A 74 -8.51 -5.75 4.34
N LEU A 75 -8.54 -5.38 3.06
CA LEU A 75 -9.57 -4.48 2.51
C LEU A 75 -10.98 -5.07 2.66
N ALA A 76 -11.15 -6.36 2.37
CA ALA A 76 -12.43 -7.07 2.55
C ALA A 76 -12.87 -7.20 4.02
N ALA A 77 -11.94 -7.08 4.97
CA ALA A 77 -12.24 -7.14 6.40
C ALA A 77 -12.82 -5.85 6.96
N ILE A 78 -12.78 -4.75 6.21
CA ILE A 78 -13.22 -3.40 6.62
C ILE A 78 -14.47 -3.02 5.82
N PRO A 79 -15.67 -3.10 6.41
CA PRO A 79 -16.94 -2.84 5.70
C PRO A 79 -17.05 -1.46 5.06
N SER A 80 -16.47 -0.43 5.68
CA SER A 80 -16.44 0.93 5.13
C SER A 80 -15.62 1.06 3.84
N LEU A 81 -14.86 0.04 3.43
CA LEU A 81 -14.09 -0.04 2.19
C LEU A 81 -14.71 -0.97 1.14
N SER A 82 -15.95 -1.45 1.36
CA SER A 82 -16.57 -2.46 0.49
C SER A 82 -16.70 -2.03 -0.97
N THR A 83 -16.94 -0.74 -1.25
CA THR A 83 -17.02 -0.21 -2.62
C THR A 83 -15.66 -0.27 -3.31
N PHE A 84 -14.58 0.16 -2.64
CA PHE A 84 -13.23 0.06 -3.18
C PHE A 84 -12.81 -1.40 -3.37
N THR A 85 -13.12 -2.25 -2.38
CA THR A 85 -12.88 -3.69 -2.49
C THR A 85 -13.58 -4.29 -3.72
N SER A 86 -14.82 -3.87 -3.99
CA SER A 86 -15.56 -4.29 -5.19
C SER A 86 -14.95 -3.76 -6.48
N ALA A 87 -14.39 -2.55 -6.46
CA ALA A 87 -13.71 -1.97 -7.61
C ALA A 87 -12.50 -2.83 -8.03
N ILE A 88 -11.65 -3.19 -7.08
CA ILE A 88 -10.39 -3.89 -7.35
C ILE A 88 -10.52 -5.41 -7.57
N ASN A 89 -11.63 -6.05 -7.17
CA ASN A 89 -11.79 -7.51 -7.18
C ASN A 89 -12.79 -8.06 -8.23
N GLY A 90 -13.30 -7.20 -9.11
CA GLY A 90 -14.29 -7.58 -10.11
C GLY A 90 -15.75 -7.46 -9.65
N GLY A 91 -16.00 -7.01 -8.43
CA GLY A 91 -17.35 -6.84 -7.90
C GLY A 91 -18.09 -5.65 -8.52
N LEU A 92 -17.40 -4.56 -8.83
CA LEU A 92 -17.97 -3.38 -9.48
C LEU A 92 -18.04 -3.54 -11.01
N ASN A 93 -16.97 -4.07 -11.61
CA ASN A 93 -16.89 -4.41 -13.03
C ASN A 93 -16.17 -5.77 -13.17
N PRO A 94 -16.83 -6.83 -13.66
CA PRO A 94 -16.25 -8.18 -13.73
C PRO A 94 -15.00 -8.32 -14.62
N ALA A 95 -14.75 -7.35 -15.49
CA ALA A 95 -13.56 -7.33 -16.34
C ALA A 95 -12.30 -6.81 -15.60
N VAL A 96 -12.46 -6.23 -14.41
CA VAL A 96 -11.37 -5.60 -13.65
C VAL A 96 -11.11 -6.39 -12.36
N ASN A 97 -9.91 -6.97 -12.25
CA ASN A 97 -9.44 -7.58 -11.01
C ASN A 97 -7.94 -7.35 -10.87
N ILE A 98 -7.57 -6.38 -10.03
CA ILE A 98 -6.16 -6.05 -9.77
C ILE A 98 -5.64 -6.63 -8.45
N VAL A 99 -6.48 -7.33 -7.67
CA VAL A 99 -6.06 -7.94 -6.40
C VAL A 99 -4.83 -8.81 -6.55
N PRO A 100 -4.72 -9.72 -7.55
CA PRO A 100 -3.51 -10.52 -7.74
C PRO A 100 -2.25 -9.69 -7.99
N VAL A 101 -2.38 -8.52 -8.63
CA VAL A 101 -1.25 -7.60 -8.84
C VAL A 101 -0.84 -6.98 -7.51
N LEU A 102 -1.81 -6.46 -6.74
CA LEU A 102 -1.55 -5.85 -5.44
C LEU A 102 -0.99 -6.86 -4.42
N GLU A 103 -1.33 -8.13 -4.51
CA GLU A 103 -0.82 -9.18 -3.62
C GLU A 103 0.58 -9.66 -4.01
N ASN A 104 1.03 -9.38 -5.23
CA ASN A 104 2.30 -9.89 -5.77
C ASN A 104 3.50 -8.93 -5.55
N GLY A 105 3.33 -7.86 -4.80
CA GLY A 105 4.41 -6.90 -4.52
C GLY A 105 4.19 -6.08 -3.25
N PRO A 106 5.20 -5.31 -2.84
CA PRO A 106 5.06 -4.37 -1.74
C PRO A 106 4.36 -3.11 -2.22
N TYR A 107 3.19 -2.81 -1.67
CA TYR A 107 2.41 -1.65 -2.09
C TYR A 107 2.00 -0.74 -0.93
N VAL A 108 1.93 0.57 -1.23
CA VAL A 108 1.10 1.52 -0.51
C VAL A 108 -0.20 1.65 -1.29
N VAL A 109 -1.34 1.47 -0.61
CA VAL A 109 -2.67 1.53 -1.20
C VAL A 109 -3.48 2.62 -0.50
N PHE A 110 -3.96 3.59 -1.24
CA PHE A 110 -4.93 4.58 -0.77
C PHE A 110 -6.33 4.03 -1.03
N ALA A 111 -7.04 3.68 0.02
CA ALA A 111 -8.35 3.05 -0.05
C ALA A 111 -9.46 4.06 0.27
N PRO A 112 -10.23 4.54 -0.71
CA PRO A 112 -11.36 5.42 -0.49
C PRO A 112 -12.48 4.71 0.27
N THR A 113 -13.13 5.42 1.20
CA THR A 113 -14.31 4.93 1.90
C THR A 113 -15.53 4.85 0.97
N ASN A 114 -16.56 4.12 1.40
CA ASN A 114 -17.86 4.13 0.72
C ASN A 114 -18.42 5.56 0.59
N ASP A 115 -18.23 6.39 1.63
CA ASP A 115 -18.64 7.80 1.59
C ASP A 115 -17.83 8.62 0.57
N ALA A 116 -16.57 8.27 0.35
CA ALA A 116 -15.76 8.89 -0.70
C ALA A 116 -16.33 8.60 -2.10
N PHE A 117 -16.72 7.36 -2.35
CA PHE A 117 -17.39 6.99 -3.61
C PHE A 117 -18.77 7.64 -3.75
N ALA A 118 -19.51 7.81 -2.65
CA ALA A 118 -20.81 8.49 -2.67
C ALA A 118 -20.72 9.99 -3.04
N LYS A 119 -19.54 10.60 -2.93
CA LYS A 119 -19.28 11.99 -3.37
C LYS A 119 -18.99 12.11 -4.87
N LEU A 120 -18.71 11.00 -5.57
CA LEU A 120 -18.51 11.04 -7.01
C LEU A 120 -19.78 11.45 -7.73
N ASP A 121 -19.61 12.14 -8.85
CA ASP A 121 -20.72 12.40 -9.76
C ASP A 121 -21.35 11.08 -10.23
N PRO A 122 -22.68 10.95 -10.27
CA PRO A 122 -23.36 9.74 -10.72
C PRO A 122 -22.90 9.25 -12.10
N ALA A 123 -22.58 10.17 -13.02
CA ALA A 123 -22.07 9.81 -14.34
C ALA A 123 -20.65 9.21 -14.26
N GLN A 124 -19.80 9.73 -13.38
CA GLN A 124 -18.48 9.15 -13.14
C GLN A 124 -18.60 7.74 -12.54
N LEU A 125 -19.45 7.56 -11.55
CA LEU A 125 -19.67 6.24 -10.94
C LEU A 125 -20.21 5.22 -11.97
N GLU A 126 -21.10 5.64 -12.86
CA GLU A 126 -21.62 4.79 -13.93
C GLU A 126 -20.53 4.44 -14.96
N THR A 127 -19.66 5.39 -15.29
CA THR A 127 -18.48 5.13 -16.14
C THR A 127 -17.58 4.07 -15.52
N LEU A 128 -17.29 4.15 -14.22
CA LEU A 128 -16.47 3.15 -13.53
C LEU A 128 -17.09 1.75 -13.54
N LYS A 129 -18.42 1.65 -13.56
CA LYS A 129 -19.11 0.34 -13.65
C LYS A 129 -19.10 -0.25 -15.05
N THR A 130 -19.11 0.58 -16.08
CA THR A 130 -19.30 0.16 -17.47
C THR A 130 -18.04 0.14 -18.30
N ASP A 131 -17.05 0.97 -17.96
CA ASP A 131 -15.77 1.08 -18.64
C ASP A 131 -14.63 0.47 -17.81
N PRO A 132 -14.13 -0.72 -18.19
CA PRO A 132 -13.05 -1.38 -17.47
C PRO A 132 -11.73 -0.62 -17.52
N ASP A 133 -11.46 0.15 -18.59
CA ASP A 133 -10.21 0.90 -18.72
C ASP A 133 -10.22 2.09 -17.76
N ALA A 134 -11.36 2.78 -17.64
CA ALA A 134 -11.52 3.87 -16.68
C ALA A 134 -11.38 3.37 -15.23
N LEU A 135 -11.99 2.24 -14.89
CA LEU A 135 -11.85 1.64 -13.57
C LEU A 135 -10.42 1.18 -13.29
N THR A 136 -9.79 0.49 -14.22
CA THR A 136 -8.40 0.02 -14.09
C THR A 136 -7.45 1.20 -13.89
N LYS A 137 -7.63 2.28 -14.65
CA LYS A 137 -6.86 3.52 -14.52
C LYS A 137 -7.00 4.13 -13.13
N LEU A 138 -8.23 4.19 -12.61
CA LEU A 138 -8.51 4.69 -11.27
C LEU A 138 -7.87 3.80 -10.20
N ASP A 139 -8.06 2.49 -10.27
CA ASP A 139 -7.57 1.55 -9.27
C ASP A 139 -6.04 1.56 -9.18
N TYR A 140 -5.33 1.58 -10.31
CA TYR A 140 -3.87 1.69 -10.35
C TYR A 140 -3.36 3.06 -9.90
N TYR A 141 -4.15 4.12 -10.03
CA TYR A 141 -3.79 5.43 -9.51
C TYR A 141 -3.81 5.48 -7.97
N HIS A 142 -4.56 4.59 -7.32
CA HIS A 142 -4.64 4.46 -5.87
C HIS A 142 -3.51 3.63 -5.24
N ALA A 143 -2.56 3.13 -6.04
CA ALA A 143 -1.46 2.30 -5.54
C ALA A 143 -0.10 2.70 -6.10
N PHE A 144 0.93 2.64 -5.24
CA PHE A 144 2.33 2.75 -5.67
C PHE A 144 3.22 1.73 -4.94
N LEU A 145 4.39 1.44 -5.51
CA LEU A 145 5.34 0.49 -4.92
C LEU A 145 6.00 1.04 -3.65
N GLY A 146 5.97 0.27 -2.58
CA GLY A 146 6.61 0.57 -1.31
C GLY A 146 5.86 0.00 -0.11
N LEU A 147 6.50 -0.02 1.06
CA LEU A 147 5.92 -0.39 2.36
C LEU A 147 6.13 0.76 3.36
N LEU A 148 5.72 1.96 2.98
CA LEU A 148 6.00 3.17 3.73
C LEU A 148 4.98 3.37 4.85
N GLY A 149 5.48 3.58 6.05
CA GLY A 149 4.67 3.96 7.21
C GLY A 149 4.27 5.43 7.20
N PRO A 150 3.40 5.87 8.15
CA PRO A 150 2.90 7.23 8.21
C PRO A 150 3.97 8.32 8.36
N GLY A 151 5.14 7.98 8.93
CA GLY A 151 6.29 8.90 9.03
C GLY A 151 7.08 9.08 7.72
N ASP A 152 6.98 8.13 6.78
CA ASP A 152 7.86 8.03 5.61
C ASP A 152 7.11 8.12 4.27
N VAL A 153 5.77 8.10 4.29
CA VAL A 153 4.95 8.07 3.08
C VAL A 153 4.96 9.39 2.30
N ALA A 154 5.31 10.50 2.95
CA ALA A 154 5.36 11.82 2.33
C ALA A 154 6.36 11.87 1.16
N GLY A 155 6.01 12.67 0.16
CA GLY A 155 6.78 12.85 -1.08
C GLY A 155 5.93 12.66 -2.32
N GLN A 156 6.53 12.89 -3.48
CA GLN A 156 5.87 12.67 -4.77
C GLN A 156 6.37 11.36 -5.37
N ARG A 157 5.46 10.53 -5.84
CA ARG A 157 5.77 9.15 -6.26
C ARG A 157 4.93 8.73 -7.45
N PRO A 158 5.50 7.97 -8.39
CA PRO A 158 4.75 7.40 -9.50
C PRO A 158 3.82 6.30 -8.97
N THR A 159 2.56 6.35 -9.38
CA THR A 159 1.58 5.28 -9.13
C THR A 159 1.74 4.13 -10.12
N GLN A 160 1.00 3.04 -9.90
CA GLN A 160 0.95 1.93 -10.86
C GLN A 160 0.29 2.31 -12.19
N GLN A 161 -0.49 3.38 -12.20
CA GLN A 161 -1.07 3.95 -13.42
C GLN A 161 -0.03 4.74 -14.24
N GLY A 162 1.06 5.20 -13.60
CA GLY A 162 2.15 5.94 -14.24
C GLY A 162 2.17 7.45 -13.92
N ALA A 163 1.03 8.06 -13.64
CA ALA A 163 1.01 9.43 -13.15
C ALA A 163 1.44 9.49 -11.67
N GLU A 164 2.00 10.63 -11.27
CA GLU A 164 2.46 10.80 -9.89
C GLU A 164 1.33 11.22 -8.95
N ILE A 165 1.48 10.88 -7.68
CA ILE A 165 0.73 11.45 -6.56
C ILE A 165 1.69 12.18 -5.63
N LYS A 166 1.19 13.24 -4.98
CA LYS A 166 1.91 14.02 -3.99
C LYS A 166 1.32 13.73 -2.62
N VAL A 167 2.13 13.20 -1.71
CA VAL A 167 1.74 12.97 -0.32
C VAL A 167 2.44 14.00 0.56
N THR A 168 1.68 14.68 1.40
CA THR A 168 2.17 15.69 2.34
C THR A 168 1.74 15.38 3.76
N GLY A 169 2.45 15.92 4.73
CA GLY A 169 2.19 15.65 6.14
C GLY A 169 2.84 14.35 6.62
N LYS A 170 2.52 13.95 7.83
CA LYS A 170 3.05 12.75 8.49
C LYS A 170 2.14 12.31 9.63
N ASP A 171 2.37 11.08 10.09
CA ASP A 171 1.67 10.49 11.23
C ASP A 171 0.14 10.52 11.05
N GLY A 172 -0.60 11.27 11.85
CA GLY A 172 -2.06 11.34 11.77
C GLY A 172 -2.61 12.46 10.89
N ASP A 173 -1.76 13.31 10.30
CA ASP A 173 -2.18 14.43 9.45
C ASP A 173 -1.52 14.33 8.08
N ILE A 174 -2.05 13.44 7.23
CA ILE A 174 -1.56 13.17 5.90
C ILE A 174 -2.61 13.59 4.87
N LYS A 175 -2.14 14.22 3.79
CA LYS A 175 -2.96 14.58 2.63
C LYS A 175 -2.34 14.03 1.34
N VAL A 176 -3.18 13.72 0.38
CA VAL A 176 -2.80 13.27 -0.97
C VAL A 176 -3.32 14.28 -1.99
N ASN A 177 -2.47 14.71 -2.90
CA ASN A 177 -2.75 15.73 -3.92
C ASN A 177 -3.37 17.01 -3.34
N ASP A 178 -2.93 17.41 -2.14
CA ASP A 178 -3.32 18.59 -1.37
C ASP A 178 -4.78 18.58 -0.83
N ASP A 179 -5.71 17.92 -1.51
CA ASP A 179 -7.15 17.95 -1.20
C ASP A 179 -7.66 16.72 -0.46
N VAL A 180 -7.12 15.54 -0.74
CA VAL A 180 -7.60 14.26 -0.20
C VAL A 180 -6.98 14.00 1.17
N LYS A 181 -7.81 13.87 2.19
CA LYS A 181 -7.36 13.62 3.56
C LYS A 181 -7.28 12.13 3.86
N VAL A 182 -6.17 11.72 4.46
CA VAL A 182 -6.06 10.40 5.07
C VAL A 182 -6.81 10.41 6.41
N ILE A 183 -7.80 9.54 6.54
CA ILE A 183 -8.59 9.37 7.76
C ILE A 183 -7.84 8.48 8.75
N CYS A 184 -7.34 7.34 8.27
CA CYS A 184 -6.59 6.36 9.03
C CYS A 184 -5.48 5.80 8.13
N GLY A 185 -4.24 5.92 8.55
CA GLY A 185 -3.08 5.57 7.72
C GLY A 185 -2.12 4.60 8.38
N GLY A 186 -1.43 3.81 7.54
CA GLY A 186 -0.42 2.87 7.99
C GLY A 186 -0.95 1.51 8.45
N ILE A 187 -2.20 1.16 8.13
CA ILE A 187 -2.74 -0.17 8.40
C ILE A 187 -1.86 -1.20 7.69
N GLN A 188 -1.35 -2.16 8.46
CA GLN A 188 -0.43 -3.16 7.95
C GLN A 188 -1.16 -4.38 7.42
N ALA A 189 -0.87 -4.73 6.17
CA ALA A 189 -1.09 -6.03 5.58
C ALA A 189 0.26 -6.77 5.45
N SER A 190 0.25 -8.06 5.14
CA SER A 190 1.49 -8.84 4.98
C SER A 190 2.39 -8.32 3.85
N ASN A 191 1.81 -7.70 2.84
CA ASN A 191 2.49 -7.22 1.65
C ASN A 191 2.20 -5.74 1.31
N ALA A 192 1.42 -5.03 2.14
CA ALA A 192 1.02 -3.66 1.83
C ALA A 192 0.90 -2.77 3.08
N ARG A 193 0.90 -1.45 2.84
CA ARG A 193 0.46 -0.42 3.78
C ARG A 193 -0.78 0.24 3.21
N ILE A 194 -1.85 0.30 4.01
CA ILE A 194 -3.15 0.84 3.58
C ILE A 194 -3.40 2.17 4.28
N TYR A 195 -3.86 3.13 3.50
CA TYR A 195 -4.24 4.48 3.91
C TYR A 195 -5.68 4.73 3.50
N ILE A 196 -6.57 4.86 4.46
CA ILE A 196 -7.99 5.13 4.21
C ILE A 196 -8.16 6.61 3.94
N VAL A 197 -8.80 6.96 2.83
CA VAL A 197 -8.98 8.34 2.38
C VAL A 197 -10.46 8.72 2.28
N ASP A 198 -10.74 10.01 2.49
CA ASP A 198 -12.09 10.59 2.50
C ASP A 198 -12.63 10.96 1.11
N THR A 199 -11.81 10.85 0.09
CA THR A 199 -12.12 11.23 -1.30
C THR A 199 -11.41 10.29 -2.27
N VAL A 200 -12.05 9.97 -3.38
CA VAL A 200 -11.48 9.17 -4.47
C VAL A 200 -10.43 10.00 -5.21
N LEU A 201 -9.23 9.47 -5.41
CA LEU A 201 -8.17 10.14 -6.17
C LEU A 201 -8.54 10.19 -7.65
N ASN A 202 -8.40 11.36 -8.25
CA ASN A 202 -8.69 11.54 -9.67
C ASN A 202 -7.43 11.39 -10.53
N PRO A 203 -7.33 10.35 -11.37
CA PRO A 203 -6.18 10.14 -12.26
C PRO A 203 -6.10 11.14 -13.42
N ASP A 204 -7.15 11.94 -13.65
CA ASP A 204 -7.17 12.95 -14.73
C ASP A 204 -6.62 14.30 -14.30
N THR A 205 -6.40 14.49 -12.98
CA THR A 205 -5.83 15.71 -12.40
C THR A 205 -4.65 15.39 -11.49
N PRO A 206 -3.60 14.73 -12.01
CA PRO A 206 -2.41 14.44 -11.21
C PRO A 206 -1.65 15.74 -10.91
N PRO A 207 -0.84 15.78 -9.84
CA PRO A 207 0.08 16.88 -9.58
C PRO A 207 1.12 16.98 -10.70
N GLU A 208 1.75 18.16 -10.84
CA GLU A 208 2.85 18.31 -11.80
C GLU A 208 4.02 17.38 -11.43
N PRO A 209 4.57 16.61 -12.40
CA PRO A 209 5.67 15.69 -12.14
C PRO A 209 6.92 16.44 -11.65
N LEU A 210 7.57 15.93 -10.61
CA LEU A 210 8.86 16.48 -10.14
C LEU A 210 10.01 16.10 -11.07
N THR A 211 9.90 15.01 -11.80
CA THR A 211 10.90 14.56 -12.75
C THR A 211 10.65 15.21 -14.10
N PRO A 212 11.52 16.11 -14.58
CA PRO A 212 11.42 16.59 -15.95
C PRO A 212 11.54 15.40 -16.89
N VAL A 213 10.55 15.22 -17.76
CA VAL A 213 10.63 14.23 -18.84
C VAL A 213 11.76 14.66 -19.76
N THR A 214 12.96 14.13 -19.54
CA THR A 214 14.07 14.32 -20.47
C THR A 214 13.78 13.50 -21.73
N SER A 215 13.16 14.15 -22.71
CA SER A 215 13.04 13.58 -24.05
C SER A 215 14.43 13.52 -24.66
N PHE A 216 14.97 12.33 -24.79
CA PHE A 216 16.19 12.12 -25.56
C PHE A 216 15.81 12.06 -27.04
N SER A 217 16.34 12.98 -27.84
CA SER A 217 16.26 12.81 -29.29
C SER A 217 17.19 11.68 -29.71
N ASN A 218 16.87 10.98 -30.80
CA ASN A 218 17.70 9.90 -31.36
C ASN A 218 19.14 10.34 -31.76
N THR A 219 19.47 11.60 -31.59
CA THR A 219 20.81 12.17 -31.83
C THR A 219 21.65 12.32 -30.57
N GLY A 220 21.17 11.84 -29.39
CA GLY A 220 21.96 11.84 -28.16
C GLY A 220 22.22 13.22 -27.53
N LYS A 221 21.56 14.27 -27.98
CA LYS A 221 21.70 15.63 -27.43
C LYS A 221 20.54 15.93 -26.49
N PRO A 222 20.78 16.32 -25.22
CA PRO A 222 19.72 16.72 -24.30
C PRO A 222 18.97 17.93 -24.86
N LEU A 223 17.64 17.87 -24.91
CA LEU A 223 16.82 19.05 -25.17
C LEU A 223 16.68 19.83 -23.86
N THR A 224 17.03 21.11 -23.90
CA THR A 224 16.77 22.03 -22.79
C THR A 224 15.27 22.16 -22.56
N PRO A 225 14.77 22.21 -21.30
CA PRO A 225 13.36 22.40 -21.04
C PRO A 225 12.88 23.71 -21.66
N SER A 226 11.92 23.62 -22.56
CA SER A 226 11.25 24.80 -23.12
C SER A 226 10.37 25.39 -22.03
N SER A 227 10.77 26.54 -21.50
CA SER A 227 9.91 27.34 -20.63
C SER A 227 8.69 27.75 -21.44
N SER A 228 7.54 27.18 -21.15
CA SER A 228 6.27 27.64 -21.70
C SER A 228 5.95 29.00 -21.08
N THR A 229 6.40 30.05 -21.73
CA THR A 229 5.95 31.41 -21.49
C THR A 229 4.49 31.47 -21.95
N THR A 230 3.60 31.64 -21.00
CA THR A 230 2.18 31.94 -21.27
C THR A 230 2.10 33.25 -22.04
N ALA A 231 1.93 33.17 -23.36
CA ALA A 231 1.63 34.32 -24.17
C ALA A 231 0.17 34.72 -23.94
N THR A 232 0.00 35.79 -23.18
CA THR A 232 -1.27 36.51 -23.09
C THR A 232 -1.58 37.10 -24.46
N THR A 233 -2.44 36.46 -25.24
CA THR A 233 -2.94 37.01 -26.48
C THR A 233 -3.99 38.08 -26.17
N THR A 234 -3.59 39.33 -26.14
CA THR A 234 -4.49 40.47 -26.20
C THR A 234 -5.13 40.49 -27.59
N THR A 235 -6.38 40.12 -27.66
CA THR A 235 -7.20 40.26 -28.91
C THR A 235 -7.53 41.74 -29.09
N GLU A 236 -6.80 42.41 -29.95
CA GLU A 236 -7.14 43.72 -30.50
C GLU A 236 -8.21 43.52 -31.57
N ALA A 237 -9.37 44.13 -31.36
CA ALA A 237 -10.45 44.11 -32.30
C ALA A 237 -10.18 45.04 -33.47
N PRO A 238 -10.40 44.63 -34.74
CA PRO A 238 -10.25 45.53 -35.87
C PRO A 238 -11.38 46.54 -35.92
N ALA A 239 -11.01 47.81 -36.03
CA ALA A 239 -11.89 48.95 -36.29
C ALA A 239 -12.62 48.80 -37.64
N ALA A 240 -13.95 48.90 -37.60
CA ALA A 240 -14.75 48.92 -38.80
C ALA A 240 -14.57 50.27 -39.57
N GLU A 241 -14.08 50.17 -40.78
CA GLU A 241 -14.03 51.26 -41.76
C GLU A 241 -15.39 51.35 -42.44
N ALA A 242 -16.02 52.56 -42.37
CA ALA A 242 -17.29 52.86 -43.01
C ALA A 242 -17.06 53.22 -44.50
N PRO A 243 -17.89 52.77 -45.44
CA PRO A 243 -17.78 53.19 -46.82
C PRO A 243 -18.41 54.58 -47.03
N ALA A 244 -17.59 55.47 -47.66
CA ALA A 244 -18.05 56.73 -48.15
C ALA A 244 -18.95 56.57 -49.38
N ALA A 245 -20.05 57.32 -49.39
CA ALA A 245 -20.95 57.45 -50.54
C ALA A 245 -20.30 58.24 -51.68
N GLY A 246 -20.56 57.77 -52.89
CA GLY A 246 -20.38 58.43 -54.16
C GLY A 246 -21.40 57.89 -55.14
#